data_48a5c2034a70d0c8723bd0b9907d8191
#
_entry.id   48a5c2034a70d0c8723bd0b9907d8191
#
_cell.length_a   1.000
_cell.length_b   1.000
_cell.length_c   1.000
_cell.angle_alpha   90.00
_cell.angle_beta   90.00
_cell.angle_gamma   90.00
#
_symmetry.space_group_name_H-M   'P 1'
#
loop_
_entity.id
_entity.type
_entity.pdbx_description
1 polymer ?
#
loop_
_entity_poly.entity_id
_entity_poly.type
_entity_poly.pdbx_seq_one_letter_code
_entity_poly.pdbx_strand_id
1 'polypeptide(L)'
;QKYGVSPTGSCVQLAIQFPILMALYQVIYKIPAYVGSVRDILASAVTSITGVNGYTDILQQFITDNKMTRVQLIMDGSKATSNSVTDFLYALSPSQWKTLAETSQFAGFTDTLNSTAKEISHVQNFFGLNIADQPLTYIKAAFVGGSALLAIVAILIPILAWATQMINLKLMPQAAQQSGDSQQDAMMNSMKTMNMVMPLMSAVFCFTFPVGLGIYWVASAAVRSVQQVVINKKMDKIQIEDLISENMKKMEKKREKAGLPPQKITNQAHQSAKNINKIEKGSSNTNVETRAKKVEEAYKDAANAKPGSITAKANLVKAFDERNKKK
;
A
#
# COMPACT_ATOMS: atom_id res chain seq x y z
N GLN A 1 10.44 -17.71 12.89
CA GLN A 1 9.91 -18.41 14.10
C GLN A 1 11.00 -18.69 15.13
N LYS A 2 12.25 -18.98 14.72
CA LYS A 2 13.38 -19.35 15.60
C LYS A 2 13.77 -18.21 16.57
N TYR A 3 13.51 -16.97 16.22
CA TYR A 3 13.81 -15.76 17.02
C TYR A 3 12.54 -15.02 17.46
N GLY A 4 11.37 -15.66 17.48
CA GLY A 4 10.11 -15.07 17.88
C GLY A 4 9.52 -14.05 16.89
N VAL A 5 10.11 -13.92 15.70
CA VAL A 5 9.64 -13.02 14.63
C VAL A 5 8.81 -13.82 13.62
N SER A 6 7.57 -13.40 13.39
CA SER A 6 6.70 -14.02 12.39
C SER A 6 6.83 -13.28 11.04
N PRO A 7 7.08 -13.98 9.93
CA PRO A 7 7.11 -13.37 8.59
C PRO A 7 5.72 -12.86 8.15
N THR A 8 4.65 -13.29 8.82
CA THR A 8 3.27 -12.87 8.52
C THR A 8 2.92 -11.46 9.03
N GLY A 9 3.77 -10.82 9.84
CA GLY A 9 3.52 -9.49 10.40
C GLY A 9 3.23 -8.42 9.33
N SER A 10 3.93 -8.47 8.20
CA SER A 10 3.72 -7.55 7.07
C SER A 10 2.37 -7.77 6.35
N CYS A 11 1.90 -9.02 6.27
CA CYS A 11 0.62 -9.35 5.66
C CYS A 11 -0.57 -8.85 6.50
N VAL A 12 -0.45 -8.86 7.83
CA VAL A 12 -1.48 -8.33 8.73
C VAL A 12 -1.67 -6.83 8.51
N GLN A 13 -0.59 -6.08 8.34
CA GLN A 13 -0.67 -4.65 8.03
C GLN A 13 -1.42 -4.39 6.72
N LEU A 14 -1.15 -5.15 5.67
CA LEU A 14 -1.85 -5.04 4.39
C LEU A 14 -3.34 -5.39 4.53
N ALA A 15 -3.66 -6.45 5.30
CA ALA A 15 -5.05 -6.87 5.54
C ALA A 15 -5.87 -5.79 6.29
N ILE A 16 -5.25 -5.05 7.21
CA ILE A 16 -5.90 -3.92 7.91
C ILE A 16 -6.00 -2.70 6.99
N GLN A 17 -4.99 -2.43 6.17
CA GLN A 17 -4.94 -1.27 5.29
C GLN A 17 -6.02 -1.31 4.20
N PHE A 18 -6.33 -2.49 3.65
CA PHE A 18 -7.27 -2.61 2.53
C PHE A 18 -8.71 -2.17 2.86
N PRO A 19 -9.34 -2.59 3.97
CA PRO A 19 -10.63 -2.06 4.40
C PRO A 19 -10.64 -0.56 4.63
N ILE A 20 -9.55 0.01 5.19
CA ILE A 20 -9.42 1.45 5.41
C ILE A 20 -9.40 2.20 4.07
N LEU A 21 -8.66 1.70 3.09
CA LEU A 21 -8.64 2.29 1.75
C LEU A 21 -10.01 2.25 1.07
N MET A 22 -10.74 1.13 1.20
CA MET A 22 -12.08 0.98 0.65
C MET A 22 -13.08 1.93 1.33
N ALA A 23 -12.99 2.06 2.65
CA ALA A 23 -13.80 3.02 3.39
C ALA A 23 -13.49 4.46 2.96
N LEU A 24 -12.21 4.84 2.85
CA LEU A 24 -11.80 6.16 2.42
C LEU A 24 -12.24 6.47 0.99
N TYR A 25 -12.14 5.49 0.08
CA TYR A 25 -12.66 5.59 -1.28
C TYR A 25 -14.15 5.94 -1.29
N GLN A 26 -14.96 5.25 -0.49
CA GLN A 26 -16.40 5.52 -0.36
C GLN A 26 -16.67 6.90 0.26
N VAL A 27 -15.91 7.29 1.28
CA VAL A 27 -16.07 8.61 1.95
C VAL A 27 -15.79 9.75 0.97
N ILE A 28 -14.75 9.66 0.12
CA ILE A 28 -14.41 10.73 -0.83
C ILE A 28 -15.54 11.01 -1.83
N TYR A 29 -16.26 9.99 -2.24
CA TYR A 29 -17.42 10.16 -3.14
C TYR A 29 -18.71 10.56 -2.43
N LYS A 30 -18.75 10.46 -1.11
CA LYS A 30 -19.94 10.73 -0.29
C LYS A 30 -19.61 11.64 0.89
N ILE A 31 -18.73 12.62 0.71
CA ILE A 31 -18.33 13.55 1.78
C ILE A 31 -19.54 14.19 2.46
N PRO A 32 -20.62 14.62 1.75
CA PRO A 32 -21.80 15.19 2.41
C PRO A 32 -22.47 14.25 3.45
N ALA A 33 -22.29 12.95 3.32
CA ALA A 33 -22.82 11.99 4.29
C ALA A 33 -22.05 12.02 5.63
N TYR A 34 -20.80 12.48 5.62
CA TYR A 34 -19.90 12.47 6.78
C TYR A 34 -19.57 13.88 7.29
N VAL A 35 -19.65 14.90 6.44
CA VAL A 35 -19.27 16.28 6.74
C VAL A 35 -20.50 17.17 6.62
N GLY A 36 -21.09 17.55 7.76
CA GLY A 36 -22.33 18.34 7.84
C GLY A 36 -22.24 19.65 7.08
N SER A 37 -21.14 20.41 7.21
CA SER A 37 -20.96 21.68 6.50
C SER A 37 -21.04 21.55 4.97
N VAL A 38 -20.56 20.43 4.42
CA VAL A 38 -20.65 20.16 2.97
C VAL A 38 -22.09 19.82 2.58
N ARG A 39 -22.81 19.07 3.44
CA ARG A 39 -24.24 18.80 3.25
C ARG A 39 -25.06 20.09 3.28
N ASP A 40 -24.75 20.99 4.20
CA ASP A 40 -25.49 22.27 4.38
C ASP A 40 -25.35 23.15 3.14
N ILE A 41 -24.18 23.19 2.48
CA ILE A 41 -23.99 23.89 1.19
C ILE A 41 -24.98 23.37 0.13
N LEU A 42 -25.22 22.07 0.08
CA LEU A 42 -26.09 21.44 -0.92
C LEU A 42 -27.57 21.49 -0.56
N ALA A 43 -27.92 21.78 0.70
CA ALA A 43 -29.29 21.64 1.21
C ALA A 43 -30.32 22.49 0.44
N SER A 44 -30.01 23.73 0.08
CA SER A 44 -30.90 24.60 -0.66
C SER A 44 -31.18 24.07 -2.08
N ALA A 45 -30.16 23.62 -2.79
CA ALA A 45 -30.29 23.02 -4.12
C ALA A 45 -31.10 21.71 -4.05
N VAL A 46 -30.84 20.85 -3.05
CA VAL A 46 -31.59 19.60 -2.83
C VAL A 46 -33.06 19.90 -2.61
N THR A 47 -33.39 20.88 -1.73
CA THR A 47 -34.77 21.26 -1.45
C THR A 47 -35.47 21.78 -2.70
N SER A 48 -34.81 22.64 -3.47
CA SER A 48 -35.36 23.19 -4.72
C SER A 48 -35.62 22.07 -5.75
N ILE A 49 -34.68 21.18 -5.98
CA ILE A 49 -34.83 20.06 -6.93
C ILE A 49 -35.93 19.08 -6.50
N THR A 50 -35.94 18.66 -5.25
CA THR A 50 -36.93 17.68 -4.74
C THR A 50 -38.34 18.24 -4.69
N GLY A 51 -38.51 19.57 -4.75
CA GLY A 51 -39.78 20.26 -4.90
C GLY A 51 -40.38 20.20 -6.30
N VAL A 52 -39.60 19.83 -7.32
CA VAL A 52 -40.08 19.76 -8.72
C VAL A 52 -40.81 18.42 -8.95
N ASN A 53 -41.97 18.46 -9.58
CA ASN A 53 -42.66 17.23 -9.95
C ASN A 53 -41.85 16.45 -11.00
N GLY A 54 -41.67 15.14 -10.77
CA GLY A 54 -40.90 14.27 -11.68
C GLY A 54 -39.38 14.47 -11.62
N TYR A 55 -38.85 15.15 -10.60
CA TYR A 55 -37.41 15.38 -10.47
C TYR A 55 -36.57 14.10 -10.54
N THR A 56 -37.09 12.97 -10.08
CA THR A 56 -36.40 11.69 -10.14
C THR A 56 -36.08 11.27 -11.57
N ASP A 57 -37.08 11.35 -12.46
CA ASP A 57 -36.91 10.97 -13.86
C ASP A 57 -35.95 11.93 -14.57
N ILE A 58 -36.03 13.24 -14.27
CA ILE A 58 -35.13 14.27 -14.80
C ILE A 58 -33.69 13.97 -14.39
N LEU A 59 -33.44 13.67 -13.11
CA LEU A 59 -32.12 13.32 -12.61
C LEU A 59 -31.62 11.99 -13.18
N GLN A 60 -32.48 10.99 -13.31
CA GLN A 60 -32.11 9.70 -13.90
C GLN A 60 -31.73 9.85 -15.38
N GLN A 61 -32.47 10.66 -16.12
CA GLN A 61 -32.14 11.00 -17.52
C GLN A 61 -30.79 11.75 -17.56
N PHE A 62 -30.58 12.74 -16.69
CA PHE A 62 -29.33 13.49 -16.61
C PHE A 62 -28.14 12.57 -16.32
N ILE A 63 -28.26 11.62 -15.39
CA ILE A 63 -27.21 10.62 -15.07
C ILE A 63 -26.88 9.80 -16.31
N THR A 64 -27.88 9.37 -17.06
CA THR A 64 -27.74 8.56 -18.26
C THR A 64 -27.05 9.33 -19.39
N ASP A 65 -27.52 10.55 -19.67
CA ASP A 65 -26.99 11.40 -20.76
C ASP A 65 -25.54 11.81 -20.51
N ASN A 66 -25.20 12.06 -19.24
CA ASN A 66 -23.84 12.42 -18.82
C ASN A 66 -22.95 11.21 -18.48
N LYS A 67 -23.43 9.99 -18.68
CA LYS A 67 -22.70 8.73 -18.42
C LYS A 67 -22.08 8.66 -17.01
N MET A 68 -22.84 9.09 -16.00
CA MET A 68 -22.39 9.16 -14.61
C MET A 68 -22.43 7.79 -13.94
N THR A 69 -21.50 6.91 -14.26
CA THR A 69 -21.49 5.48 -13.83
C THR A 69 -21.33 5.26 -12.34
N ARG A 70 -20.93 6.28 -11.57
CA ARG A 70 -20.67 6.20 -10.13
C ARG A 70 -21.81 6.69 -9.27
N VAL A 71 -22.81 7.31 -9.89
CA VAL A 71 -23.97 7.88 -9.19
C VAL A 71 -25.17 7.00 -9.40
N GLN A 72 -25.84 6.65 -8.30
CA GLN A 72 -27.09 5.92 -8.31
C GLN A 72 -28.09 6.62 -7.40
N LEU A 73 -29.29 6.88 -7.90
CA LEU A 73 -30.37 7.38 -7.07
C LEU A 73 -30.96 6.24 -6.26
N ILE A 74 -30.95 6.41 -4.95
CA ILE A 74 -31.62 5.49 -4.01
C ILE A 74 -33.08 5.93 -3.91
N MET A 75 -33.99 5.01 -4.21
CA MET A 75 -35.40 5.27 -4.29
C MET A 75 -36.08 5.00 -2.94
N ASP A 76 -37.05 5.84 -2.62
CA ASP A 76 -38.07 5.60 -1.59
C ASP A 76 -39.42 5.68 -2.28
N GLY A 77 -40.05 4.52 -2.52
CA GLY A 77 -41.17 4.40 -3.43
C GLY A 77 -40.79 4.82 -4.87
N SER A 78 -41.50 5.83 -5.40
CA SER A 78 -41.26 6.37 -6.74
C SER A 78 -40.32 7.57 -6.78
N LYS A 79 -39.80 8.01 -5.63
CA LYS A 79 -38.98 9.23 -5.54
C LYS A 79 -37.55 8.89 -5.08
N ALA A 80 -36.59 9.62 -5.62
CA ALA A 80 -35.24 9.56 -5.14
C ALA A 80 -35.12 10.20 -3.74
N THR A 81 -34.38 9.57 -2.84
CA THR A 81 -34.15 10.11 -1.49
C THR A 81 -33.33 11.38 -1.53
N SER A 82 -33.59 12.34 -0.61
CA SER A 82 -32.81 13.58 -0.50
C SER A 82 -31.32 13.32 -0.33
N ASN A 83 -30.93 12.26 0.38
CA ASN A 83 -29.52 11.87 0.52
C ASN A 83 -28.89 11.47 -0.82
N SER A 84 -29.63 10.71 -1.67
CA SER A 84 -29.11 10.33 -2.98
C SER A 84 -29.06 11.51 -3.96
N VAL A 85 -29.96 12.48 -3.83
CA VAL A 85 -29.88 13.75 -4.58
C VAL A 85 -28.68 14.58 -4.11
N THR A 86 -28.40 14.58 -2.80
CA THR A 86 -27.18 15.23 -2.26
C THR A 86 -25.90 14.58 -2.82
N ASP A 87 -25.82 13.25 -2.85
CA ASP A 87 -24.70 12.51 -3.42
C ASP A 87 -24.56 12.78 -4.94
N PHE A 88 -25.69 12.86 -5.66
CA PHE A 88 -25.72 13.23 -7.07
C PHE A 88 -25.13 14.62 -7.30
N LEU A 89 -25.62 15.64 -6.57
CA LEU A 89 -25.13 17.01 -6.72
C LEU A 89 -23.66 17.14 -6.36
N TYR A 90 -23.19 16.44 -5.34
CA TYR A 90 -21.79 16.42 -4.95
C TYR A 90 -20.89 15.84 -6.03
N ALA A 91 -21.37 14.89 -6.82
CA ALA A 91 -20.62 14.22 -7.87
C ALA A 91 -20.54 15.00 -9.19
N LEU A 92 -21.25 16.13 -9.32
CA LEU A 92 -21.28 16.92 -10.55
C LEU A 92 -19.95 17.64 -10.78
N SER A 93 -19.45 17.55 -12.00
CA SER A 93 -18.39 18.44 -12.51
C SER A 93 -18.91 19.87 -12.74
N PRO A 94 -18.04 20.87 -12.83
CA PRO A 94 -18.46 22.26 -13.11
C PRO A 94 -19.29 22.41 -14.38
N SER A 95 -18.99 21.65 -15.44
CA SER A 95 -19.77 21.65 -16.69
C SER A 95 -21.16 21.03 -16.48
N GLN A 96 -21.27 19.96 -15.70
CA GLN A 96 -22.54 19.30 -15.39
C GLN A 96 -23.42 20.19 -14.49
N TRP A 97 -22.84 20.92 -13.55
CA TRP A 97 -23.58 21.94 -12.77
C TRP A 97 -24.22 22.98 -13.67
N LYS A 98 -23.47 23.48 -14.66
CA LYS A 98 -23.99 24.45 -15.66
C LYS A 98 -25.13 23.82 -16.45
N THR A 99 -24.95 22.60 -17.00
CA THR A 99 -26.00 21.92 -17.76
C THR A 99 -27.25 21.65 -16.89
N LEU A 100 -27.08 21.31 -15.61
CA LEU A 100 -28.20 21.11 -14.69
C LEU A 100 -28.95 22.42 -14.45
N ALA A 101 -28.24 23.54 -14.26
CA ALA A 101 -28.84 24.84 -14.06
C ALA A 101 -29.57 25.40 -15.31
N GLU A 102 -29.17 24.97 -16.51
CA GLU A 102 -29.82 25.28 -17.78
C GLU A 102 -31.01 24.39 -18.13
N THR A 103 -31.29 23.34 -17.29
CA THR A 103 -32.43 22.46 -17.49
C THR A 103 -33.74 23.26 -17.28
N SER A 104 -34.63 23.21 -18.26
CA SER A 104 -35.85 24.05 -18.28
C SER A 104 -36.73 23.86 -17.05
N GLN A 105 -36.81 22.67 -16.51
CA GLN A 105 -37.57 22.33 -15.31
C GLN A 105 -37.01 22.98 -14.04
N PHE A 106 -35.75 23.40 -14.07
CA PHE A 106 -35.05 24.03 -12.94
C PHE A 106 -34.82 25.53 -13.11
N ALA A 107 -35.38 26.14 -14.17
CA ALA A 107 -35.20 27.56 -14.49
C ALA A 107 -35.62 28.51 -13.36
N GLY A 108 -36.58 28.11 -12.52
CA GLY A 108 -37.06 28.93 -11.40
C GLY A 108 -36.06 29.11 -10.25
N PHE A 109 -34.95 28.34 -10.20
CA PHE A 109 -33.92 28.42 -9.15
C PHE A 109 -32.49 28.25 -9.68
N THR A 110 -32.26 28.67 -10.92
CA THR A 110 -30.96 28.70 -11.56
C THR A 110 -29.88 29.43 -10.73
N ASP A 111 -30.23 30.54 -10.08
CA ASP A 111 -29.31 31.28 -9.22
C ASP A 111 -28.90 30.46 -7.98
N THR A 112 -29.83 29.70 -7.39
CA THR A 112 -29.54 28.79 -6.27
C THR A 112 -28.59 27.69 -6.71
N LEU A 113 -28.79 27.11 -7.89
CA LEU A 113 -27.90 26.07 -8.41
C LEU A 113 -26.50 26.63 -8.71
N ASN A 114 -26.42 27.82 -9.32
CA ASN A 114 -25.13 28.44 -9.64
C ASN A 114 -24.35 28.86 -8.38
N SER A 115 -25.01 29.42 -7.36
CA SER A 115 -24.37 29.77 -6.10
C SER A 115 -23.87 28.51 -5.36
N THR A 116 -24.69 27.47 -5.28
CA THR A 116 -24.32 26.16 -4.69
C THR A 116 -23.14 25.54 -5.45
N ALA A 117 -23.18 25.56 -6.78
CA ALA A 117 -22.08 25.07 -7.63
C ALA A 117 -20.75 25.78 -7.33
N LYS A 118 -20.79 27.08 -7.14
CA LYS A 118 -19.60 27.91 -6.82
C LYS A 118 -19.05 27.52 -5.43
N GLU A 119 -19.91 27.42 -4.44
CA GLU A 119 -19.50 27.07 -3.06
C GLU A 119 -18.93 25.65 -2.99
N ILE A 120 -19.60 24.67 -3.61
CA ILE A 120 -19.13 23.29 -3.59
C ILE A 120 -17.82 23.13 -4.38
N SER A 121 -17.68 23.84 -5.51
CA SER A 121 -16.45 23.83 -6.29
C SER A 121 -15.26 24.38 -5.49
N HIS A 122 -15.49 25.36 -4.61
CA HIS A 122 -14.45 25.90 -3.74
C HIS A 122 -13.99 24.87 -2.70
N VAL A 123 -14.92 24.12 -2.12
CA VAL A 123 -14.62 23.05 -1.14
C VAL A 123 -13.92 21.86 -1.79
N GLN A 124 -14.29 21.52 -3.03
CA GLN A 124 -13.71 20.41 -3.75
C GLN A 124 -12.37 20.75 -4.42
N ASN A 125 -11.98 22.02 -4.47
CA ASN A 125 -10.82 22.47 -5.21
C ASN A 125 -9.51 22.26 -4.44
N PHE A 126 -8.61 21.51 -5.03
CA PHE A 126 -7.23 21.37 -4.56
C PHE A 126 -6.27 21.72 -5.70
N PHE A 127 -5.67 22.90 -5.66
CA PHE A 127 -4.80 23.43 -6.73
C PHE A 127 -5.41 23.39 -8.14
N GLY A 128 -6.70 23.66 -8.25
CA GLY A 128 -7.45 23.62 -9.51
C GLY A 128 -8.02 22.25 -9.87
N LEU A 129 -7.68 21.19 -9.13
CA LEU A 129 -8.24 19.86 -9.32
C LEU A 129 -9.43 19.64 -8.38
N ASN A 130 -10.47 18.97 -8.86
CA ASN A 130 -11.52 18.45 -7.99
C ASN A 130 -11.03 17.20 -7.28
N ILE A 131 -11.13 17.15 -5.94
CA ILE A 131 -10.66 16.02 -5.11
C ILE A 131 -11.39 14.72 -5.39
N ALA A 132 -12.62 14.76 -5.91
CA ALA A 132 -13.41 13.59 -6.30
C ALA A 132 -13.11 13.10 -7.72
N ASP A 133 -12.47 13.93 -8.57
CA ASP A 133 -12.10 13.55 -9.92
C ASP A 133 -10.83 12.71 -9.96
N GLN A 134 -10.61 12.07 -11.10
CA GLN A 134 -9.40 11.26 -11.35
C GLN A 134 -8.35 12.10 -12.07
N PRO A 135 -7.05 11.97 -11.74
CA PRO A 135 -5.97 12.60 -12.52
C PRO A 135 -6.04 12.31 -14.02
N LEU A 136 -6.41 11.07 -14.36
CA LEU A 136 -6.55 10.65 -15.77
C LEU A 136 -7.59 11.49 -16.55
N THR A 137 -8.62 12.00 -15.89
CA THR A 137 -9.63 12.87 -16.52
C THR A 137 -9.01 14.17 -17.01
N TYR A 138 -8.18 14.81 -16.21
CA TYR A 138 -7.48 16.05 -16.58
C TYR A 138 -6.46 15.85 -17.68
N ILE A 139 -5.75 14.69 -17.64
CA ILE A 139 -4.79 14.33 -18.68
C ILE A 139 -5.51 14.16 -20.03
N LYS A 140 -6.60 13.40 -20.04
CA LYS A 140 -7.42 13.22 -21.26
C LYS A 140 -8.00 14.53 -21.76
N ALA A 141 -8.49 15.38 -20.86
CA ALA A 141 -9.03 16.70 -21.22
C ALA A 141 -7.99 17.58 -21.91
N ALA A 142 -6.72 17.54 -21.49
CA ALA A 142 -5.66 18.31 -22.11
C ALA A 142 -5.44 17.98 -23.59
N PHE A 143 -5.68 16.73 -24.02
CA PHE A 143 -5.57 16.31 -25.43
C PHE A 143 -6.74 16.82 -26.31
N VAL A 144 -7.85 17.24 -25.71
CA VAL A 144 -9.03 17.75 -26.44
C VAL A 144 -9.27 19.24 -26.19
N GLY A 145 -8.21 20.01 -25.89
CA GLY A 145 -8.28 21.47 -25.71
C GLY A 145 -8.46 21.94 -24.27
N GLY A 146 -8.35 21.03 -23.28
CA GLY A 146 -8.36 21.40 -21.86
C GLY A 146 -7.04 22.01 -21.39
N SER A 147 -7.00 22.42 -20.11
CA SER A 147 -5.84 23.08 -19.53
C SER A 147 -4.64 22.12 -19.35
N ALA A 148 -3.54 22.38 -20.06
CA ALA A 148 -2.29 21.66 -19.89
C ALA A 148 -1.71 21.82 -18.47
N LEU A 149 -1.91 22.97 -17.82
CA LEU A 149 -1.47 23.20 -16.45
C LEU A 149 -2.16 22.25 -15.46
N LEU A 150 -3.47 22.05 -15.59
CA LEU A 150 -4.21 21.13 -14.73
C LEU A 150 -3.76 19.67 -14.96
N ALA A 151 -3.44 19.29 -16.19
CA ALA A 151 -2.88 17.98 -16.48
C ALA A 151 -1.50 17.78 -15.80
N ILE A 152 -0.64 18.81 -15.81
CA ILE A 152 0.66 18.76 -15.11
C ILE A 152 0.45 18.60 -13.60
N VAL A 153 -0.44 19.38 -12.98
CA VAL A 153 -0.75 19.27 -11.56
C VAL A 153 -1.34 17.89 -11.23
N ALA A 154 -2.20 17.36 -12.10
CA ALA A 154 -2.78 16.04 -11.95
C ALA A 154 -1.73 14.90 -12.01
N ILE A 155 -0.74 15.01 -12.91
CA ILE A 155 0.37 14.04 -13.03
C ILE A 155 1.31 14.11 -11.82
N LEU A 156 1.45 15.29 -11.21
CA LEU A 156 2.34 15.46 -10.05
C LEU A 156 1.92 14.58 -8.86
N ILE A 157 0.62 14.31 -8.67
CA ILE A 157 0.10 13.49 -7.57
C ILE A 157 0.60 12.04 -7.65
N PRO A 158 0.42 11.28 -8.77
CA PRO A 158 1.00 9.94 -8.92
C PRO A 158 2.52 9.91 -8.79
N ILE A 159 3.21 10.93 -9.31
CA ILE A 159 4.68 11.04 -9.19
C ILE A 159 5.09 11.22 -7.73
N LEU A 160 4.43 12.10 -6.98
CA LEU A 160 4.70 12.29 -5.56
C LEU A 160 4.36 11.02 -4.74
N ALA A 161 3.27 10.34 -5.07
CA ALA A 161 2.93 9.07 -4.44
C ALA A 161 4.01 8.02 -4.68
N TRP A 162 4.51 7.89 -5.90
CA TRP A 162 5.61 6.99 -6.22
C TRP A 162 6.91 7.38 -5.50
N ALA A 163 7.29 8.66 -5.55
CA ALA A 163 8.52 9.16 -4.93
C ALA A 163 8.53 8.95 -3.41
N THR A 164 7.42 9.25 -2.74
CA THR A 164 7.29 9.05 -1.29
C THR A 164 7.32 7.57 -0.91
N GLN A 165 6.74 6.68 -1.71
CA GLN A 165 6.85 5.23 -1.51
C GLN A 165 8.31 4.74 -1.69
N MET A 166 9.04 5.26 -2.68
CA MET A 166 10.46 4.94 -2.86
C MET A 166 11.32 5.39 -1.69
N ILE A 167 11.02 6.57 -1.12
CA ILE A 167 11.69 7.04 0.11
C ILE A 167 11.42 6.06 1.25
N ASN A 168 10.17 5.66 1.46
CA ASN A 168 9.81 4.68 2.49
C ASN A 168 10.57 3.37 2.34
N LEU A 169 10.66 2.84 1.12
CA LEU A 169 11.42 1.61 0.86
C LEU A 169 12.91 1.73 1.20
N LYS A 170 13.53 2.87 0.88
CA LYS A 170 14.94 3.12 1.21
C LYS A 170 15.17 3.27 2.72
N LEU A 171 14.18 3.76 3.46
CA LEU A 171 14.26 3.91 4.91
C LEU A 171 13.99 2.61 5.66
N MET A 172 13.35 1.63 5.03
CA MET A 172 13.14 0.31 5.65
C MET A 172 14.47 -0.44 5.78
N PRO A 173 14.77 -1.02 6.96
CA PRO A 173 15.92 -1.90 7.13
C PRO A 173 15.83 -3.04 6.12
N GLN A 174 16.82 -3.15 5.26
CA GLN A 174 16.90 -4.27 4.33
C GLN A 174 17.24 -5.53 5.13
N ALA A 175 16.41 -6.56 5.03
CA ALA A 175 16.71 -7.85 5.64
C ALA A 175 18.07 -8.34 5.15
N ALA A 176 18.94 -8.65 6.12
CA ALA A 176 20.31 -9.07 5.85
C ALA A 176 20.39 -10.28 4.91
N GLN A 177 21.44 -10.27 4.15
CA GLN A 177 21.92 -11.14 3.08
C GLN A 177 21.51 -12.63 3.13
N GLN A 178 21.46 -13.19 1.92
CA GLN A 178 21.29 -14.60 1.56
C GLN A 178 21.88 -15.55 2.59
N SER A 179 21.03 -16.39 3.14
CA SER A 179 21.41 -17.36 4.19
C SER A 179 21.89 -18.71 3.63
N GLY A 180 21.99 -18.86 2.31
CA GLY A 180 22.37 -20.11 1.66
C GLY A 180 21.32 -21.22 1.70
N ASP A 181 20.14 -20.91 2.21
CA ASP A 181 18.97 -21.79 2.19
C ASP A 181 18.06 -21.39 1.03
N SER A 182 17.89 -22.30 0.05
CA SER A 182 17.16 -22.03 -1.20
C SER A 182 15.71 -21.56 -0.97
N GLN A 183 15.08 -22.01 0.10
CA GLN A 183 13.71 -21.66 0.44
C GLN A 183 13.61 -20.24 1.03
N GLN A 184 14.61 -19.84 1.81
CA GLN A 184 14.71 -18.52 2.42
C GLN A 184 15.11 -17.47 1.36
N ASP A 185 15.98 -17.83 0.42
CA ASP A 185 16.40 -16.99 -0.70
C ASP A 185 15.25 -16.74 -1.69
N ALA A 186 14.40 -17.74 -1.97
CA ALA A 186 13.20 -17.60 -2.79
C ALA A 186 12.19 -16.63 -2.14
N MET A 187 12.00 -16.73 -0.82
CA MET A 187 11.13 -15.83 -0.07
C MET A 187 11.65 -14.39 -0.06
N MET A 188 12.96 -14.18 0.10
CA MET A 188 13.60 -12.86 0.03
C MET A 188 13.50 -12.24 -1.36
N ASN A 189 13.68 -13.01 -2.43
CA ASN A 189 13.50 -12.54 -3.79
C ASN A 189 12.06 -12.14 -4.07
N SER A 190 11.08 -12.90 -3.57
CA SER A 190 9.67 -12.54 -3.66
C SER A 190 9.36 -11.23 -2.93
N MET A 191 9.95 -11.01 -1.74
CA MET A 191 9.82 -9.76 -1.01
C MET A 191 10.48 -8.58 -1.76
N LYS A 192 11.65 -8.75 -2.37
CA LYS A 192 12.30 -7.72 -3.19
C LYS A 192 11.43 -7.34 -4.39
N THR A 193 10.90 -8.33 -5.09
CA THR A 193 10.00 -8.11 -6.23
C THR A 193 8.73 -7.39 -5.79
N MET A 194 8.11 -7.81 -4.70
CA MET A 194 6.92 -7.17 -4.15
C MET A 194 7.19 -5.72 -3.73
N ASN A 195 8.32 -5.46 -3.10
CA ASN A 195 8.75 -4.11 -2.72
C ASN A 195 9.01 -3.19 -3.93
N MET A 196 9.42 -3.74 -5.07
CA MET A 196 9.61 -2.97 -6.31
C MET A 196 8.29 -2.73 -7.05
N VAL A 197 7.43 -3.74 -7.11
CA VAL A 197 6.15 -3.68 -7.85
C VAL A 197 5.13 -2.81 -7.11
N MET A 198 5.10 -2.85 -5.78
CA MET A 198 4.10 -2.15 -4.98
C MET A 198 4.07 -0.62 -5.18
N PRO A 199 5.21 0.11 -5.22
CA PRO A 199 5.21 1.54 -5.52
C PRO A 199 4.73 1.87 -6.93
N LEU A 200 5.07 1.02 -7.89
CA LEU A 200 4.64 1.19 -9.28
C LEU A 200 3.12 1.00 -9.40
N MET A 201 2.57 -0.05 -8.78
CA MET A 201 1.12 -0.25 -8.71
C MET A 201 0.41 0.92 -8.03
N SER A 202 0.95 1.44 -6.93
CA SER A 202 0.37 2.60 -6.24
C SER A 202 0.31 3.82 -7.16
N ALA A 203 1.35 4.08 -7.95
CA ALA A 203 1.35 5.16 -8.94
C ALA A 203 0.28 4.95 -10.02
N VAL A 204 0.16 3.73 -10.57
CA VAL A 204 -0.88 3.40 -11.57
C VAL A 204 -2.28 3.60 -11.00
N PHE A 205 -2.53 3.14 -9.77
CA PHE A 205 -3.82 3.35 -9.10
C PHE A 205 -4.11 4.82 -8.86
N CYS A 206 -3.11 5.64 -8.53
CA CYS A 206 -3.29 7.08 -8.38
C CYS A 206 -3.82 7.78 -9.64
N PHE A 207 -3.58 7.27 -10.85
CA PHE A 207 -4.16 7.83 -12.07
C PHE A 207 -5.67 7.57 -12.21
N THR A 208 -6.15 6.46 -11.64
CA THR A 208 -7.52 5.98 -11.80
C THR A 208 -8.41 6.23 -10.58
N PHE A 209 -7.81 6.50 -9.44
CA PHE A 209 -8.53 6.82 -8.21
C PHE A 209 -8.70 8.34 -8.04
N PRO A 210 -9.64 8.78 -7.16
CA PRO A 210 -9.83 10.20 -6.89
C PRO A 210 -8.54 10.89 -6.45
N VAL A 211 -8.36 12.14 -6.87
CA VAL A 211 -7.26 13.02 -6.45
C VAL A 211 -7.11 13.03 -4.93
N GLY A 212 -8.22 13.10 -4.18
CA GLY A 212 -8.22 13.07 -2.72
C GLY A 212 -7.57 11.82 -2.12
N LEU A 213 -7.75 10.64 -2.74
CA LEU A 213 -7.10 9.41 -2.31
C LEU A 213 -5.59 9.45 -2.60
N GLY A 214 -5.18 10.01 -3.73
CA GLY A 214 -3.77 10.24 -4.06
C GLY A 214 -3.08 11.15 -3.04
N ILE A 215 -3.74 12.25 -2.65
CA ILE A 215 -3.26 13.17 -1.60
C ILE A 215 -3.11 12.42 -0.27
N TYR A 216 -4.09 11.61 0.12
CA TYR A 216 -4.01 10.77 1.31
C TYR A 216 -2.81 9.82 1.25
N TRP A 217 -2.54 9.20 0.10
CA TRP A 217 -1.38 8.32 -0.05
C TRP A 217 -0.05 9.04 0.13
N VAL A 218 0.09 10.21 -0.48
CA VAL A 218 1.29 11.05 -0.31
C VAL A 218 1.47 11.45 1.16
N ALA A 219 0.42 11.96 1.80
CA ALA A 219 0.47 12.37 3.20
C ALA A 219 0.79 11.19 4.14
N SER A 220 0.12 10.05 3.95
CA SER A 220 0.37 8.83 4.73
C SER A 220 1.80 8.31 4.56
N ALA A 221 2.33 8.37 3.34
CA ALA A 221 3.70 7.95 3.06
C ALA A 221 4.72 8.90 3.68
N ALA A 222 4.46 10.21 3.67
CA ALA A 222 5.30 11.21 4.34
C ALA A 222 5.35 10.99 5.86
N VAL A 223 4.19 10.79 6.50
CA VAL A 223 4.12 10.48 7.94
C VAL A 223 4.88 9.19 8.26
N ARG A 224 4.70 8.13 7.46
CA ARG A 224 5.43 6.87 7.62
C ARG A 224 6.94 7.05 7.48
N SER A 225 7.40 7.89 6.54
CA SER A 225 8.83 8.21 6.39
C SER A 225 9.40 8.84 7.65
N VAL A 226 8.70 9.81 8.24
CA VAL A 226 9.11 10.45 9.49
C VAL A 226 9.15 9.43 10.64
N GLN A 227 8.11 8.61 10.77
CA GLN A 227 8.06 7.54 11.78
C GLN A 227 9.22 6.56 11.60
N GLN A 228 9.53 6.15 10.38
CA GLN A 228 10.62 5.22 10.09
C GLN A 228 11.98 5.79 10.48
N VAL A 229 12.24 7.07 10.20
CA VAL A 229 13.48 7.74 10.62
C VAL A 229 13.62 7.74 12.14
N VAL A 230 12.53 8.02 12.86
CA VAL A 230 12.53 8.00 14.35
C VAL A 230 12.78 6.58 14.88
N ILE A 231 12.13 5.58 14.27
CA ILE A 231 12.33 4.17 14.65
C ILE A 231 13.77 3.74 14.37
N ASN A 232 14.32 4.04 13.20
CA ASN A 232 15.69 3.67 12.85
C ASN A 232 16.67 4.28 13.86
N LYS A 233 16.56 5.58 14.18
CA LYS A 233 17.39 6.24 15.19
C LYS A 233 17.28 5.61 16.60
N LYS A 234 16.11 5.06 16.95
CA LYS A 234 15.95 4.34 18.24
C LYS A 234 16.55 2.95 18.16
N MET A 235 16.37 2.25 17.05
CA MET A 235 16.91 0.90 16.84
C MET A 235 18.44 0.89 16.79
N ASP A 236 19.07 1.91 16.19
CA ASP A 236 20.54 2.07 16.17
C ASP A 236 21.17 2.17 17.56
N LYS A 237 20.36 2.58 18.58
CA LYS A 237 20.81 2.69 19.96
C LYS A 237 20.62 1.40 20.78
N ILE A 238 19.88 0.43 20.26
CA ILE A 238 19.54 -0.81 20.97
C ILE A 238 20.45 -1.92 20.44
N GLN A 239 21.13 -2.61 21.35
CA GLN A 239 21.92 -3.79 20.98
C GLN A 239 20.97 -4.93 20.57
N ILE A 240 21.27 -5.56 19.45
CA ILE A 240 20.44 -6.65 18.91
C ILE A 240 20.35 -7.81 19.88
N GLU A 241 21.42 -8.07 20.63
CA GLU A 241 21.50 -9.08 21.69
C GLU A 241 20.46 -8.87 22.79
N ASP A 242 20.25 -7.63 23.21
CA ASP A 242 19.27 -7.29 24.25
C ASP A 242 17.84 -7.54 23.75
N LEU A 243 17.54 -7.17 22.52
CA LEU A 243 16.23 -7.45 21.88
C LEU A 243 15.97 -8.94 21.74
N ILE A 244 16.98 -9.70 21.31
CA ILE A 244 16.85 -11.17 21.19
C ILE A 244 16.58 -11.77 22.57
N SER A 245 17.34 -11.37 23.61
CA SER A 245 17.18 -11.88 24.95
C SER A 245 15.79 -11.57 25.54
N GLU A 246 15.28 -10.36 25.33
CA GLU A 246 13.95 -9.96 25.77
C GLU A 246 12.83 -10.71 25.06
N ASN A 247 12.94 -10.87 23.74
CA ASN A 247 11.97 -11.64 22.94
C ASN A 247 11.98 -13.12 23.33
N MET A 248 13.13 -13.69 23.61
CA MET A 248 13.26 -15.06 24.10
C MET A 248 12.59 -15.24 25.44
N LYS A 249 12.81 -14.34 26.42
CA LYS A 249 12.13 -14.35 27.71
C LYS A 249 10.61 -14.25 27.56
N LYS A 250 10.12 -13.39 26.65
CA LYS A 250 8.68 -13.28 26.36
C LYS A 250 8.10 -14.55 25.73
N MET A 251 8.85 -15.19 24.83
CA MET A 251 8.44 -16.48 24.25
C MET A 251 8.43 -17.61 25.29
N GLU A 252 9.44 -17.68 26.13
CA GLU A 252 9.53 -18.68 27.19
C GLU A 252 8.34 -18.58 28.14
N LYS A 253 8.00 -17.37 28.62
CA LYS A 253 6.79 -17.10 29.41
C LYS A 253 5.49 -17.49 28.71
N LYS A 254 5.40 -17.29 27.39
CA LYS A 254 4.21 -17.70 26.62
C LYS A 254 4.12 -19.23 26.49
N ARG A 255 5.24 -19.92 26.32
CA ARG A 255 5.31 -21.39 26.27
C ARG A 255 4.97 -22.01 27.61
N GLU A 256 5.50 -21.45 28.70
CA GLU A 256 5.19 -21.86 30.06
C GLU A 256 3.69 -21.73 30.35
N LYS A 257 3.06 -20.60 30.01
CA LYS A 257 1.59 -20.40 30.11
C LYS A 257 0.78 -21.38 29.25
N ALA A 258 1.36 -21.86 28.14
CA ALA A 258 0.73 -22.84 27.24
C ALA A 258 1.04 -24.29 27.61
N GLY A 259 1.75 -24.54 28.72
CA GLY A 259 2.13 -25.90 29.15
C GLY A 259 3.14 -26.60 28.23
N LEU A 260 3.85 -25.84 27.38
CA LEU A 260 4.82 -26.39 26.43
C LEU A 260 6.23 -26.41 27.03
N PRO A 261 7.05 -27.44 26.77
CA PRO A 261 8.41 -27.51 27.30
C PRO A 261 9.30 -26.38 26.78
N PRO A 262 10.35 -25.97 27.53
CA PRO A 262 11.30 -24.95 27.12
C PRO A 262 11.92 -25.28 25.77
N GLN A 263 12.09 -24.24 24.91
CA GLN A 263 12.71 -24.45 23.60
C GLN A 263 14.23 -24.62 23.79
N LYS A 264 14.77 -25.83 23.60
CA LYS A 264 16.22 -26.05 23.57
C LYS A 264 16.80 -25.35 22.34
N ILE A 265 17.52 -24.26 22.54
CA ILE A 265 18.30 -23.61 21.48
C ILE A 265 19.57 -24.44 21.30
N THR A 266 19.70 -25.09 20.15
CA THR A 266 20.91 -25.81 19.80
C THR A 266 22.07 -24.80 19.63
N ASN A 267 23.27 -25.19 20.09
CA ASN A 267 24.50 -24.37 20.00
C ASN A 267 24.83 -23.81 18.59
N GLN A 268 24.25 -24.40 17.54
CA GLN A 268 24.32 -23.90 16.18
C GLN A 268 23.68 -22.52 15.98
N ALA A 269 22.67 -22.15 16.80
CA ALA A 269 22.05 -20.81 16.72
C ALA A 269 22.97 -19.72 17.28
N HIS A 270 23.74 -20.04 18.34
CA HIS A 270 24.73 -19.13 18.89
C HIS A 270 25.94 -18.93 17.98
N GLN A 271 26.36 -19.98 17.23
CA GLN A 271 27.45 -19.87 16.26
C GLN A 271 27.07 -19.04 15.03
N SER A 272 25.81 -19.10 14.57
CA SER A 272 25.34 -18.25 13.47
C SER A 272 25.32 -16.77 13.83
N ALA A 273 24.88 -16.40 15.04
CA ALA A 273 24.88 -15.01 15.52
C ALA A 273 26.32 -14.45 15.67
N LYS A 274 27.27 -15.26 16.16
CA LYS A 274 28.69 -14.89 16.26
C LYS A 274 29.36 -14.72 14.90
N ASN A 275 28.96 -15.47 13.89
CA ASN A 275 29.50 -15.36 12.54
C ASN A 275 29.00 -14.12 11.81
N ILE A 276 27.80 -13.60 12.09
CA ILE A 276 27.27 -12.37 11.52
C ILE A 276 28.13 -11.18 11.96
N ASN A 277 28.47 -11.09 13.24
CA ASN A 277 29.35 -10.02 13.76
C ASN A 277 30.80 -10.08 13.26
N LYS A 278 31.21 -11.23 12.72
CA LYS A 278 32.58 -11.41 12.14
C LYS A 278 32.61 -11.03 10.66
N ILE A 279 31.47 -11.07 9.96
CA ILE A 279 31.34 -10.73 8.55
C ILE A 279 31.34 -9.20 8.33
N GLU A 280 30.79 -8.42 9.28
CA GLU A 280 30.83 -6.94 9.20
C GLU A 280 32.24 -6.34 9.36
N LYS A 281 33.21 -7.09 9.90
CA LYS A 281 34.60 -6.62 10.10
C LYS A 281 35.63 -7.15 9.09
N GLY A 282 35.20 -7.93 8.09
CA GLY A 282 36.13 -8.61 7.17
C GLY A 282 35.63 -8.69 5.74
N SER A 283 35.45 -7.54 5.08
CA SER A 283 35.41 -7.51 3.64
C SER A 283 36.82 -7.65 3.08
N SER A 284 36.95 -8.56 2.15
CA SER A 284 38.00 -8.75 1.17
C SER A 284 38.93 -9.97 1.34
N ASN A 285 38.93 -10.77 0.29
CA ASN A 285 39.88 -11.83 -0.04
C ASN A 285 39.90 -13.11 0.84
N THR A 286 38.92 -13.98 0.63
CA THR A 286 39.15 -15.39 0.96
C THR A 286 39.54 -16.16 -0.31
N ASN A 287 40.81 -16.43 -0.40
CA ASN A 287 41.53 -17.14 -1.42
C ASN A 287 40.84 -18.45 -1.86
N VAL A 288 40.73 -18.65 -3.16
CA VAL A 288 40.21 -19.87 -3.83
C VAL A 288 40.97 -21.12 -3.38
N GLU A 289 42.26 -20.97 -2.98
CA GLU A 289 43.10 -22.05 -2.45
C GLU A 289 42.61 -22.64 -1.10
N THR A 290 42.08 -21.82 -0.20
CA THR A 290 41.59 -22.30 1.11
C THR A 290 40.33 -23.13 0.95
N ARG A 291 39.56 -22.86 -0.10
CA ARG A 291 38.32 -23.61 -0.41
C ARG A 291 38.65 -24.96 -1.04
N ALA A 292 39.67 -25.01 -1.90
CA ALA A 292 40.15 -26.25 -2.52
C ALA A 292 40.74 -27.22 -1.47
N LYS A 293 41.51 -26.72 -0.50
CA LYS A 293 42.05 -27.54 0.60
C LYS A 293 40.95 -28.12 1.51
N LYS A 294 39.93 -27.38 1.83
CA LYS A 294 38.78 -27.89 2.65
C LYS A 294 37.96 -28.93 1.91
N VAL A 295 37.84 -28.84 0.60
CA VAL A 295 37.14 -29.85 -0.21
C VAL A 295 38.01 -31.12 -0.27
N GLU A 296 39.31 -31.03 -0.37
CA GLU A 296 40.22 -32.17 -0.40
C GLU A 296 40.30 -32.88 0.94
N GLU A 297 40.28 -32.17 2.09
CA GLU A 297 40.18 -32.76 3.44
C GLU A 297 38.85 -33.48 3.63
N ALA A 298 37.72 -32.90 3.16
CA ALA A 298 36.43 -33.54 3.23
C ALA A 298 36.35 -34.85 2.40
N TYR A 299 37.08 -34.93 1.28
CA TYR A 299 37.20 -36.14 0.48
C TYR A 299 38.05 -37.22 1.19
N LYS A 300 39.13 -36.83 1.88
CA LYS A 300 39.96 -37.77 2.67
C LYS A 300 39.17 -38.32 3.89
N ASP A 301 38.40 -37.52 4.57
CA ASP A 301 37.54 -37.96 5.68
C ASP A 301 36.39 -38.86 5.22
N ALA A 302 35.90 -38.65 4.00
CA ALA A 302 34.88 -39.52 3.39
C ALA A 302 35.45 -40.90 3.02
N ALA A 303 36.68 -40.97 2.60
CA ALA A 303 37.37 -42.24 2.27
C ALA A 303 37.68 -43.08 3.51
N ASN A 304 37.82 -42.45 4.69
CA ASN A 304 38.11 -43.14 5.97
C ASN A 304 36.87 -43.53 6.78
N ALA A 305 35.66 -43.19 6.30
CA ALA A 305 34.41 -43.53 6.99
C ALA A 305 34.07 -45.04 6.76
N LYS A 306 33.63 -45.75 7.81
CA LYS A 306 33.22 -47.16 7.71
C LYS A 306 32.16 -47.35 6.59
N PRO A 307 32.39 -48.27 5.64
CA PRO A 307 31.43 -48.54 4.57
C PRO A 307 30.02 -48.86 5.12
N GLY A 308 28.99 -48.17 4.60
CA GLY A 308 27.59 -48.36 5.02
C GLY A 308 27.11 -47.48 6.17
N SER A 309 27.97 -46.65 6.80
CA SER A 309 27.56 -45.70 7.84
C SER A 309 26.77 -44.52 7.25
N ILE A 310 25.93 -43.87 8.09
CA ILE A 310 25.16 -42.69 7.71
C ILE A 310 26.08 -41.57 7.25
N THR A 311 27.25 -41.44 7.84
CA THR A 311 28.27 -40.45 7.49
C THR A 311 28.85 -40.70 6.09
N ALA A 312 29.10 -41.96 5.72
CA ALA A 312 29.57 -42.33 4.38
C ALA A 312 28.51 -42.03 3.31
N LYS A 313 27.23 -42.29 3.58
CA LYS A 313 26.11 -41.98 2.68
C LYS A 313 25.90 -40.48 2.51
N ALA A 314 25.98 -39.70 3.60
CA ALA A 314 25.86 -38.24 3.54
C ALA A 314 27.00 -37.58 2.75
N ASN A 315 28.22 -38.07 2.88
CA ASN A 315 29.37 -37.58 2.14
C ASN A 315 29.33 -37.96 0.65
N LEU A 316 28.75 -39.09 0.29
CA LEU A 316 28.51 -39.49 -1.11
C LEU A 316 27.47 -38.59 -1.79
N VAL A 317 26.39 -38.23 -1.10
CA VAL A 317 25.38 -37.28 -1.61
C VAL A 317 26.00 -35.90 -1.80
N LYS A 318 26.81 -35.44 -0.85
CA LYS A 318 27.48 -34.13 -0.93
C LYS A 318 28.49 -34.06 -2.09
N ALA A 319 29.22 -35.14 -2.33
CA ALA A 319 30.13 -35.25 -3.47
C ALA A 319 29.39 -35.28 -4.83
N PHE A 320 28.21 -35.87 -4.89
CA PHE A 320 27.36 -35.92 -6.06
C PHE A 320 26.77 -34.53 -6.38
N ASP A 321 26.28 -33.79 -5.39
CA ASP A 321 25.72 -32.46 -5.53
C ASP A 321 26.78 -31.42 -5.99
N GLU A 322 28.00 -31.52 -5.50
CA GLU A 322 29.08 -30.64 -5.92
C GLU A 322 29.57 -30.91 -7.33
N ARG A 323 29.48 -32.18 -7.79
CA ARG A 323 29.78 -32.56 -9.17
C ARG A 323 28.75 -32.04 -10.17
N ASN A 324 27.49 -31.96 -9.76
CA ASN A 324 26.40 -31.47 -10.60
C ASN A 324 26.29 -29.95 -10.64
N LYS A 325 26.88 -29.22 -9.68
CA LYS A 325 26.99 -27.74 -9.70
C LYS A 325 28.06 -27.21 -10.67
N LYS A 326 28.82 -28.07 -11.31
CA LYS A 326 29.84 -27.74 -12.31
C LYS A 326 29.39 -27.99 -13.77
N LYS A 327 28.14 -28.33 -14.00
CA LYS A 327 27.50 -28.30 -15.31
C LYS A 327 26.40 -27.23 -15.32
#